data_9a625a335e24b26e75e45cb387b90114
#
_entry.id   9a625a335e24b26e75e45cb387b90114
#
_cell.length_a   1.000
_cell.length_b   1.000
_cell.length_c   1.000
_cell.angle_alpha   90.00
_cell.angle_beta   90.00
_cell.angle_gamma   90.00
#
_symmetry.space_group_name_H-M   'P 1'
#
loop_
_entity.id
_entity.type
_entity.pdbx_description
1 polymer ?
#
loop_
_entity_poly.entity_id
_entity_poly.type
_entity_poly.pdbx_seq_one_letter_code
_entity_poly.pdbx_strand_id
1 'polypeptide(L)' 'MSPKISLKAARVNAGLTLLNASAHLKIGKDLLLKWEKNPGLVNPIWQKKISAVYNLPVDFIFFGQ' A
#
# COMPACT_ATOMS: atom_id res chain seq x y z
N MET A 1 -0.51 6.06 20.46
CA MET A 1 0.35 5.37 19.49
C MET A 1 -0.54 4.66 18.46
N SER A 2 -0.41 5.04 17.21
CA SER A 2 -1.23 4.43 16.16
C SER A 2 -0.59 3.12 15.73
N PRO A 3 -1.30 2.00 15.82
CA PRO A 3 -0.80 0.75 15.26
C PRO A 3 -0.70 0.89 13.75
N LYS A 4 0.44 0.50 13.21
CA LYS A 4 0.61 0.44 11.77
C LYS A 4 0.33 -0.97 11.29
N ILE A 5 -0.34 -1.09 10.15
CA ILE A 5 -0.57 -2.38 9.53
C ILE A 5 0.29 -2.51 8.29
N SER A 6 0.55 -3.74 7.88
CA SER A 6 1.36 -3.99 6.69
C SER A 6 0.67 -3.46 5.45
N LEU A 7 1.44 -3.23 4.40
CA LEU A 7 0.90 -2.78 3.12
C LEU A 7 -0.12 -3.79 2.59
N LYS A 8 0.17 -5.08 2.72
CA LYS A 8 -0.77 -6.13 2.31
C LYS A 8 -2.05 -6.08 3.14
N ALA A 9 -1.94 -5.92 4.46
CA ALA A 9 -3.10 -5.85 5.34
C ALA A 9 -3.97 -4.64 5.01
N ALA A 10 -3.34 -3.50 4.69
CA ALA A 10 -4.05 -2.31 4.28
C ALA A 10 -4.86 -2.54 3.00
N ARG A 11 -4.27 -3.24 2.05
CA ARG A 11 -4.94 -3.60 0.80
C ARG A 11 -6.15 -4.51 1.06
N VAL A 12 -5.94 -5.54 1.84
CA VAL A 12 -7.02 -6.49 2.20
C VAL A 12 -8.13 -5.77 2.96
N ASN A 13 -7.76 -4.89 3.87
CA ASN A 13 -8.73 -4.08 4.61
C ASN A 13 -9.58 -3.20 3.69
N ALA A 14 -9.01 -2.75 2.58
CA ALA A 14 -9.73 -1.97 1.57
C ALA A 14 -10.60 -2.83 0.66
N GLY A 15 -10.57 -4.14 0.82
CA GLY A 15 -11.36 -5.07 0.00
C GLY A 15 -10.77 -5.28 -1.39
N LEU A 16 -9.49 -5.03 -1.58
CA LEU A 16 -8.86 -5.09 -2.89
C LEU A 16 -7.96 -6.33 -3.02
N THR A 17 -8.10 -7.02 -4.17
CA THR A 17 -7.13 -8.03 -4.56
C THR A 17 -5.86 -7.35 -5.07
N LEU A 18 -4.79 -8.13 -5.22
CA LEU A 18 -3.55 -7.62 -5.76
C LEU A 18 -3.76 -6.99 -7.15
N LEU A 19 -4.53 -7.67 -8.00
CA LEU A 19 -4.82 -7.16 -9.35
C LEU A 19 -5.65 -5.88 -9.30
N ASN A 20 -6.68 -5.85 -8.48
CA ASN A 20 -7.53 -4.66 -8.37
C ASN A 20 -6.75 -3.46 -7.85
N ALA A 21 -5.95 -3.66 -6.82
CA ALA A 21 -5.13 -2.58 -6.25
C ALA A 21 -4.13 -2.06 -7.28
N SER A 22 -3.44 -2.96 -7.99
CA SER A 22 -2.48 -2.54 -9.01
C SER A 22 -3.15 -1.77 -10.14
N ALA A 23 -4.35 -2.17 -10.52
CA ALA A 23 -5.11 -1.46 -11.54
C ALA A 23 -5.49 -0.05 -11.08
N HIS A 24 -5.94 0.10 -9.83
CA HIS A 24 -6.27 1.41 -9.28
C HIS A 24 -5.03 2.31 -9.17
N LEU A 25 -3.89 1.72 -8.86
CA LEU A 25 -2.63 2.47 -8.76
C LEU A 25 -1.96 2.65 -10.12
N LYS A 26 -2.46 2.00 -11.17
CA LYS A 26 -1.90 2.05 -12.52
C LYS A 26 -0.45 1.58 -12.56
N ILE A 27 -0.17 0.52 -11.84
CA ILE A 27 1.14 -0.13 -11.82
C ILE A 27 0.96 -1.62 -12.09
N GLY A 28 2.06 -2.31 -12.40
CA GLY A 28 2.03 -3.76 -12.55
C GLY A 28 1.86 -4.45 -11.21
N LYS A 29 1.22 -5.61 -11.21
CA LYS A 29 1.04 -6.39 -9.98
C LYS A 29 2.38 -6.81 -9.38
N ASP A 30 3.38 -7.04 -10.21
CA ASP A 30 4.71 -7.46 -9.74
C ASP A 30 5.38 -6.35 -8.95
N LEU A 31 5.22 -5.12 -9.37
CA LEU A 31 5.75 -3.98 -8.63
C LEU A 31 5.04 -3.84 -7.28
N LEU A 32 3.73 -3.97 -7.27
CA LEU A 32 2.97 -3.90 -6.02
C LEU A 32 3.38 -5.02 -5.07
N LEU A 33 3.56 -6.23 -5.59
CA LEU A 33 3.99 -7.37 -4.79
C LEU A 33 5.39 -7.11 -4.19
N LYS A 34 6.29 -6.53 -4.98
CA LYS A 34 7.62 -6.16 -4.51
C LYS A 34 7.53 -5.16 -3.37
N TRP A 35 6.65 -4.17 -3.49
CA TRP A 35 6.45 -3.18 -2.44
C TRP A 35 5.86 -3.80 -1.17
N GLU A 36 4.98 -4.79 -1.32
CA GLU A 36 4.42 -5.48 -0.15
C GLU A 36 5.49 -6.27 0.60
N LYS A 37 6.48 -6.78 -0.11
CA LYS A 37 7.61 -7.46 0.51
C LYS A 37 8.64 -6.49 1.07
N ASN A 38 8.83 -5.35 0.41
CA ASN A 38 9.81 -4.34 0.79
C ASN A 38 9.15 -2.94 0.79
N PRO A 39 8.30 -2.65 1.77
CA PRO A 39 7.56 -1.39 1.77
C PRO A 39 8.45 -0.15 1.84
N GLY A 40 9.68 -0.28 2.29
CA GLY A 40 10.63 0.82 2.29
C GLY A 40 11.00 1.34 0.91
N LEU A 41 10.69 0.58 -0.15
CA LEU A 41 10.94 1.02 -1.52
C LEU A 41 9.90 2.02 -2.02
N VAL A 42 8.78 2.18 -1.32
CA VAL A 42 7.71 3.09 -1.75
C VAL A 42 8.09 4.51 -1.37
N ASN A 43 8.26 5.38 -2.39
CA ASN A 43 8.59 6.78 -2.11
C ASN A 43 7.37 7.54 -1.59
N PRO A 44 7.57 8.74 -1.00
CA PRO A 44 6.46 9.48 -0.37
C PRO A 44 5.30 9.81 -1.32
N ILE A 45 5.57 10.05 -2.59
CA ILE A 45 4.51 10.34 -3.56
C ILE A 45 3.59 9.14 -3.71
N TRP A 46 4.17 7.95 -3.87
CA TRP A 46 3.40 6.71 -4.00
C TRP A 46 2.72 6.31 -2.69
N GLN A 47 3.34 6.63 -1.54
CA GLN A 47 2.70 6.41 -0.24
C GLN A 47 1.38 7.16 -0.17
N LYS A 48 1.34 8.40 -0.66
CA LYS A 48 0.10 9.19 -0.69
C LYS A 48 -0.94 8.59 -1.63
N LYS A 49 -0.50 8.11 -2.78
CA LYS A 49 -1.42 7.48 -3.75
C LYS A 49 -2.01 6.20 -3.18
N ILE A 50 -1.20 5.39 -2.54
CA ILE A 50 -1.64 4.16 -1.90
C ILE A 50 -2.64 4.47 -0.77
N SER A 51 -2.32 5.47 0.04
CA SER A 51 -3.21 5.92 1.10
C SER A 51 -4.58 6.30 0.56
N ALA A 52 -4.61 7.03 -0.55
CA ALA A 52 -5.87 7.45 -1.17
C ALA A 52 -6.65 6.24 -1.70
N VAL A 53 -5.99 5.32 -2.38
CA VAL A 53 -6.66 4.14 -2.94
C VAL A 53 -7.16 3.21 -1.85
N TYR A 54 -6.38 3.02 -0.79
CA TYR A 54 -6.73 2.12 0.30
C TYR A 54 -7.61 2.79 1.36
N ASN A 55 -7.85 4.09 1.22
CA ASN A 55 -8.68 4.87 2.14
C ASN A 55 -8.19 4.74 3.59
N LEU A 56 -6.88 4.82 3.76
CA LEU A 56 -6.24 4.77 5.07
C LEU A 56 -5.17 5.85 5.13
N PRO A 57 -5.06 6.59 6.24
CA PRO A 57 -3.96 7.56 6.39
C PRO A 57 -2.59 6.90 6.25
N VAL A 58 -1.65 7.63 5.67
CA VAL A 58 -0.27 7.14 5.51
C VAL A 58 0.30 6.67 6.84
N ASP A 59 -0.04 7.37 7.93
CA ASP A 59 0.49 7.05 9.26
C ASP A 59 0.04 5.69 9.78
N PHE A 60 -1.02 5.13 9.19
CA PHE A 60 -1.55 3.84 9.63
C PHE A 60 -0.96 2.67 8.85
N ILE A 61 -0.17 2.96 7.83
CA ILE A 61 0.43 1.95 6.95
C ILE A 61 1.93 1.90 7.21
N PHE A 62 2.46 0.70 7.38
CA PHE A 62 3.90 0.51 7.58
C PHE A 62 4.62 0.56 6.24
N PHE A 63 5.46 1.58 6.04
CA PHE A 63 6.29 1.73 4.85
C PHE A 63 7.78 1.54 5.17
N GLY A 64 8.08 0.68 6.14
CA GLY A 64 9.47 0.36 6.42
C GLY A 64 10.16 1.28 7.42
N GLN A 65 9.39 2.09 8.17
CA GLN A 65 9.97 2.95 9.21
C GLN A 65 10.14 2.21 10.52
#